data_eb7a5f604f03db4ecde2a7f1026fd7e0
#
_entry.id   eb7a5f604f03db4ecde2a7f1026fd7e0
#
_cell.length_a   1.000
_cell.length_b   1.000
_cell.length_c   1.000
_cell.angle_alpha   90.00
_cell.angle_beta   90.00
_cell.angle_gamma   90.00
#
_symmetry.space_group_name_H-M   'P 1'
#
loop_
_entity.id
_entity.type
_entity.pdbx_description
1 polymer ?
#
loop_
_entity_poly.entity_id
_entity_poly.type
_entity_poly.pdbx_seq_one_letter_code
_entity_poly.pdbx_strand_id
1 'polypeptide(L)'
;MNISIEENKYRFIDLLRQVSRPGADIAGFIYKLESSDFFTAPASTIYHLNVAGGLCQHSLNVYDILVKLVNMYYPDGSPFTDEQLIIVALCHDMDKMNKYEVYPKNVKKYSDKGSKHDEFGKFDWATETAYKTKEATDRFVYGHHGQNSEYITNTYIPLALEESVAITNHSGGDDQYKPYDMTPIFNRYPLAVLLHMADFISTFILENE
;
A
#
# COMPACT_ATOMS: atom_id res chain seq x y z
N MET A 1 -10.44 -2.75 -13.15
CA MET A 1 -11.14 -2.02 -12.03
C MET A 1 -11.17 -0.54 -12.34
N ASN A 2 -12.32 0.14 -12.18
CA ASN A 2 -12.40 1.60 -12.39
C ASN A 2 -12.16 2.30 -11.04
N ILE A 3 -11.01 2.98 -10.87
CA ILE A 3 -10.65 3.65 -9.63
C ILE A 3 -11.20 5.07 -9.64
N SER A 4 -12.06 5.40 -8.67
CA SER A 4 -12.50 6.76 -8.41
C SER A 4 -11.57 7.41 -7.38
N ILE A 5 -10.60 8.19 -7.84
CA ILE A 5 -9.59 8.85 -6.98
C ILE A 5 -10.27 9.73 -5.93
N GLU A 6 -11.28 10.49 -6.31
CA GLU A 6 -11.98 11.42 -5.40
C GLU A 6 -12.79 10.68 -4.34
N GLU A 7 -13.52 9.61 -4.70
CA GLU A 7 -14.28 8.81 -3.74
C GLU A 7 -13.34 8.08 -2.76
N ASN A 8 -12.25 7.52 -3.27
CA ASN A 8 -11.24 6.88 -2.44
C ASN A 8 -10.56 7.86 -1.48
N LYS A 9 -10.18 9.04 -1.98
CA LYS A 9 -9.62 10.11 -1.15
C LYS A 9 -10.60 10.51 -0.04
N TYR A 10 -11.86 10.73 -0.40
CA TYR A 10 -12.90 11.09 0.59
C TYR A 10 -13.01 9.99 1.67
N ARG A 11 -13.16 8.73 1.27
CA ARG A 11 -13.28 7.60 2.18
C ARG A 11 -12.05 7.43 3.08
N PHE A 12 -10.86 7.53 2.51
CA PHE A 12 -9.60 7.43 3.26
C PHE A 12 -9.50 8.51 4.35
N ILE A 13 -9.78 9.76 3.98
CA ILE A 13 -9.76 10.90 4.91
C ILE A 13 -10.84 10.75 5.99
N ASP A 14 -12.04 10.26 5.64
CA ASP A 14 -13.13 10.04 6.60
C ASP A 14 -12.78 8.97 7.63
N LEU A 15 -12.17 7.86 7.20
CA LEU A 15 -11.63 6.85 8.11
C LEU A 15 -10.51 7.44 9.00
N LEU A 16 -9.55 8.15 8.42
CA LEU A 16 -8.44 8.73 9.17
C LEU A 16 -8.90 9.74 10.23
N ARG A 17 -9.99 10.48 10.00
CA ARG A 17 -10.59 11.41 10.96
C ARG A 17 -11.22 10.72 12.18
N GLN A 18 -11.42 9.42 12.14
CA GLN A 18 -11.92 8.65 13.29
C GLN A 18 -10.80 8.35 14.31
N VAL A 19 -9.55 8.57 13.93
CA VAL A 19 -8.41 8.45 14.84
C VAL A 19 -8.40 9.64 15.80
N SER A 20 -8.47 9.36 17.10
CA SER A 20 -8.68 10.37 18.13
C SER A 20 -7.73 10.28 19.34
N ARG A 21 -6.67 9.44 19.21
CA ARG A 21 -5.72 9.22 20.31
C ARG A 21 -4.92 10.47 20.68
N PRO A 22 -4.52 10.60 21.96
CA PRO A 22 -3.70 11.71 22.42
C PRO A 22 -2.38 11.82 21.64
N GLY A 23 -2.06 13.04 21.23
CA GLY A 23 -0.82 13.33 20.49
C GLY A 23 -0.90 13.11 18.98
N ALA A 24 -2.02 12.62 18.45
CA ALA A 24 -2.19 12.49 17.00
C ALA A 24 -2.44 13.86 16.34
N ASP A 25 -1.66 14.16 15.30
CA ASP A 25 -1.85 15.32 14.40
C ASP A 25 -2.51 14.86 13.10
N ILE A 26 -3.79 14.53 13.16
CA ILE A 26 -4.56 14.07 12.01
C ILE A 26 -4.69 15.15 10.93
N ALA A 27 -4.81 16.42 11.33
CA ALA A 27 -4.91 17.53 10.37
C ALA A 27 -3.59 17.72 9.61
N GLY A 28 -2.46 17.69 10.30
CA GLY A 28 -1.13 17.74 9.70
C GLY A 28 -0.85 16.53 8.81
N PHE A 29 -1.30 15.33 9.21
CA PHE A 29 -1.15 14.14 8.40
C PHE A 29 -1.98 14.21 7.11
N ILE A 30 -3.25 14.60 7.18
CA ILE A 30 -4.09 14.82 5.99
C ILE A 30 -3.45 15.86 5.06
N TYR A 31 -2.96 16.99 5.59
CA TYR A 31 -2.27 17.99 4.80
C TYR A 31 -1.01 17.41 4.10
N LYS A 32 -0.24 16.57 4.80
CA LYS A 32 0.93 15.88 4.23
C LYS A 32 0.54 14.97 3.06
N LEU A 33 -0.51 14.17 3.23
CA LEU A 33 -1.02 13.28 2.18
C LEU A 33 -1.53 14.07 0.96
N GLU A 34 -2.30 15.15 1.16
CA GLU A 34 -2.83 15.99 0.10
C GLU A 34 -1.75 16.80 -0.63
N SER A 35 -0.66 17.17 0.05
CA SER A 35 0.48 17.86 -0.55
C SER A 35 1.48 16.95 -1.24
N SER A 36 1.25 15.65 -1.21
CA SER A 36 2.06 14.60 -1.84
C SER A 36 1.33 13.98 -3.04
N ASP A 37 1.92 12.94 -3.62
CA ASP A 37 1.28 12.13 -4.66
C ASP A 37 0.44 10.96 -4.12
N PHE A 38 0.26 10.82 -2.79
CA PHE A 38 -0.35 9.65 -2.16
C PHE A 38 -1.68 9.22 -2.82
N PHE A 39 -2.57 10.18 -3.09
CA PHE A 39 -3.88 9.89 -3.69
C PHE A 39 -3.83 9.62 -5.19
N THR A 40 -2.72 9.88 -5.85
CA THR A 40 -2.52 9.66 -7.29
C THR A 40 -1.40 8.66 -7.61
N ALA A 41 -0.61 8.27 -6.62
CA ALA A 41 0.46 7.29 -6.78
C ALA A 41 -0.09 5.89 -7.11
N PRO A 42 0.67 5.06 -7.85
CA PRO A 42 0.35 3.65 -8.03
C PRO A 42 0.71 2.85 -6.77
N ALA A 43 0.04 1.70 -6.55
CA ALA A 43 0.41 0.78 -5.48
C ALA A 43 1.73 0.06 -5.75
N SER A 44 2.04 -0.19 -7.03
CA SER A 44 3.28 -0.83 -7.45
C SER A 44 3.74 -0.28 -8.81
N THR A 45 4.97 -0.63 -9.23
CA THR A 45 5.50 -0.21 -10.55
C THR A 45 5.09 -1.15 -11.69
N ILE A 46 4.84 -2.43 -11.42
CA ILE A 46 4.57 -3.46 -12.46
C ILE A 46 3.57 -4.53 -12.03
N TYR A 47 3.20 -4.59 -10.73
CA TYR A 47 2.31 -5.61 -10.21
C TYR A 47 0.88 -5.07 -10.04
N HIS A 48 0.25 -5.32 -8.90
CA HIS A 48 -1.11 -4.89 -8.57
C HIS A 48 -1.24 -3.36 -8.62
N LEU A 49 -2.37 -2.89 -9.09
CA LEU A 49 -2.78 -1.46 -9.12
C LEU A 49 -1.65 -0.49 -9.55
N ASN A 50 -0.92 -0.85 -10.62
CA ASN A 50 0.12 0.01 -11.21
C ASN A 50 -0.47 1.16 -12.05
N VAL A 51 -1.50 1.80 -11.53
CA VAL A 51 -2.28 2.87 -12.14
C VAL A 51 -2.44 4.04 -11.19
N ALA A 52 -2.82 5.20 -11.72
CA ALA A 52 -3.08 6.38 -10.90
C ALA A 52 -4.16 6.11 -9.85
N GLY A 53 -3.90 6.49 -8.60
CA GLY A 53 -4.79 6.25 -7.46
C GLY A 53 -4.70 4.86 -6.85
N GLY A 54 -3.84 4.00 -7.40
CA GLY A 54 -3.67 2.61 -6.95
C GLY A 54 -3.28 2.48 -5.49
N LEU A 55 -2.39 3.35 -4.98
CA LEU A 55 -1.92 3.30 -3.59
C LEU A 55 -3.05 3.52 -2.58
N CYS A 56 -3.87 4.53 -2.79
CA CYS A 56 -5.02 4.80 -1.93
C CYS A 56 -6.06 3.67 -2.00
N GLN A 57 -6.36 3.18 -3.21
CA GLN A 57 -7.26 2.04 -3.40
C GLN A 57 -6.76 0.79 -2.67
N HIS A 58 -5.47 0.47 -2.78
CA HIS A 58 -4.85 -0.65 -2.09
C HIS A 58 -5.01 -0.54 -0.57
N SER A 59 -4.67 0.61 0.01
CA SER A 59 -4.83 0.82 1.46
C SER A 59 -6.28 0.61 1.93
N LEU A 60 -7.26 1.03 1.14
CA LEU A 60 -8.68 0.81 1.44
C LEU A 60 -9.10 -0.65 1.30
N ASN A 61 -8.57 -1.37 0.28
CA ASN A 61 -8.81 -2.80 0.11
C ASN A 61 -8.23 -3.59 1.30
N VAL A 62 -7.01 -3.24 1.73
CA VAL A 62 -6.38 -3.86 2.91
C VAL A 62 -7.21 -3.62 4.16
N TYR A 63 -7.75 -2.40 4.37
CA TYR A 63 -8.65 -2.11 5.47
C TYR A 63 -9.90 -3.01 5.44
N ASP A 64 -10.57 -3.10 4.30
CA ASP A 64 -11.79 -3.89 4.16
C ASP A 64 -11.54 -5.40 4.41
N ILE A 65 -10.41 -5.92 3.96
CA ILE A 65 -10.03 -7.32 4.21
C ILE A 65 -9.63 -7.51 5.68
N LEU A 66 -8.85 -6.60 6.26
CA LEU A 66 -8.45 -6.67 7.67
C LEU A 66 -9.67 -6.74 8.59
N VAL A 67 -10.66 -5.87 8.40
CA VAL A 67 -11.91 -5.89 9.17
C VAL A 67 -12.64 -7.23 9.02
N LYS A 68 -12.71 -7.78 7.80
CA LYS A 68 -13.32 -9.11 7.56
C LYS A 68 -12.56 -10.23 8.28
N LEU A 69 -11.23 -10.22 8.22
CA LEU A 69 -10.41 -11.22 8.91
C LEU A 69 -10.57 -11.13 10.43
N VAL A 70 -10.56 -9.92 10.99
CA VAL A 70 -10.80 -9.72 12.43
C VAL A 70 -12.16 -10.28 12.84
N ASN A 71 -13.22 -9.94 12.13
CA ASN A 71 -14.57 -10.44 12.44
C ASN A 71 -14.69 -11.97 12.28
N MET A 72 -13.93 -12.55 11.34
CA MET A 72 -13.92 -14.01 11.13
C MET A 72 -13.23 -14.75 12.27
N TYR A 73 -12.07 -14.25 12.72
CA TYR A 73 -11.27 -14.93 13.73
C TYR A 73 -11.64 -14.56 15.19
N TYR A 74 -12.34 -13.43 15.37
CA TYR A 74 -12.79 -12.94 16.68
C TYR A 74 -14.29 -12.63 16.67
N PRO A 75 -15.17 -13.63 16.41
CA PRO A 75 -16.61 -13.41 16.26
C PRO A 75 -17.28 -12.94 17.54
N ASP A 76 -16.72 -13.28 18.70
CA ASP A 76 -17.24 -12.94 20.03
C ASP A 76 -16.72 -11.59 20.57
N GLY A 77 -15.91 -10.90 19.80
CA GLY A 77 -15.33 -9.59 20.12
C GLY A 77 -13.86 -9.46 19.76
N SER A 78 -13.53 -8.39 19.07
CA SER A 78 -12.15 -8.10 18.65
C SER A 78 -11.28 -7.67 19.84
N PRO A 79 -10.03 -8.16 19.95
CA PRO A 79 -9.03 -7.59 20.85
C PRO A 79 -8.47 -6.25 20.36
N PHE A 80 -8.78 -5.86 19.12
CA PHE A 80 -8.32 -4.64 18.48
C PHE A 80 -9.44 -3.62 18.38
N THR A 81 -9.10 -2.34 18.57
CA THR A 81 -10.04 -1.23 18.36
C THR A 81 -10.15 -0.90 16.87
N ASP A 82 -11.28 -0.31 16.45
CA ASP A 82 -11.44 0.18 15.06
C ASP A 82 -10.33 1.17 14.67
N GLU A 83 -9.93 2.02 15.63
CA GLU A 83 -8.82 2.96 15.45
C GLU A 83 -7.50 2.25 15.09
N GLN A 84 -7.17 1.14 15.76
CA GLN A 84 -5.97 0.36 15.45
C GLN A 84 -6.05 -0.24 14.04
N LEU A 85 -7.21 -0.79 13.66
CA LEU A 85 -7.39 -1.36 12.32
C LEU A 85 -7.28 -0.29 11.23
N ILE A 86 -7.85 0.89 11.46
CA ILE A 86 -7.73 2.04 10.56
C ILE A 86 -6.26 2.42 10.38
N ILE A 87 -5.53 2.62 11.48
CA ILE A 87 -4.14 3.08 11.43
C ILE A 87 -3.28 2.07 10.67
N VAL A 88 -3.28 0.79 11.07
CA VAL A 88 -2.36 -0.18 10.47
C VAL A 88 -2.67 -0.43 9.00
N ALA A 89 -3.94 -0.51 8.62
CA ALA A 89 -4.32 -0.77 7.23
C ALA A 89 -4.09 0.44 6.32
N LEU A 90 -4.47 1.65 6.75
CA LEU A 90 -4.31 2.83 5.92
C LEU A 90 -2.85 3.28 5.80
N CYS A 91 -2.02 2.95 6.80
CA CYS A 91 -0.67 3.51 6.90
C CYS A 91 0.46 2.50 6.62
N HIS A 92 0.18 1.21 6.33
CA HIS A 92 1.24 0.21 6.14
C HIS A 92 2.20 0.55 4.98
N ASP A 93 1.71 1.24 3.96
CA ASP A 93 2.40 1.53 2.71
C ASP A 93 2.80 3.02 2.53
N MET A 94 2.91 3.81 3.61
CA MET A 94 3.27 5.23 3.54
C MET A 94 4.64 5.49 2.88
N ASP A 95 5.55 4.52 2.89
CA ASP A 95 6.82 4.57 2.15
C ASP A 95 6.64 4.79 0.64
N LYS A 96 5.50 4.41 0.09
CA LYS A 96 5.21 4.55 -1.35
C LYS A 96 4.87 5.98 -1.77
N MET A 97 4.59 6.87 -0.82
CA MET A 97 4.33 8.29 -1.06
C MET A 97 5.57 8.99 -1.64
N ASN A 98 5.42 9.68 -2.77
CA ASN A 98 6.50 10.35 -3.52
C ASN A 98 7.65 9.42 -3.95
N LYS A 99 7.44 8.11 -3.97
CA LYS A 99 8.46 7.10 -4.26
C LYS A 99 8.65 6.85 -5.75
N TYR A 100 7.61 7.05 -6.55
CA TYR A 100 7.62 6.68 -7.94
C TYR A 100 7.68 7.90 -8.87
N GLU A 101 8.20 7.68 -10.07
CA GLU A 101 8.15 8.64 -11.16
C GLU A 101 7.62 7.99 -12.44
N VAL A 102 6.96 8.81 -13.25
CA VAL A 102 6.37 8.40 -14.53
C VAL A 102 7.43 8.43 -15.62
N TYR A 103 7.44 7.42 -16.48
CA TYR A 103 8.24 7.41 -17.70
C TYR A 103 7.49 6.79 -18.87
N PRO A 104 7.79 7.21 -20.12
CA PRO A 104 7.23 6.59 -21.32
C PRO A 104 7.91 5.23 -21.57
N LYS A 105 7.13 4.15 -21.67
CA LYS A 105 7.59 2.79 -22.00
C LYS A 105 7.08 2.37 -23.36
N ASN A 106 7.98 1.97 -24.25
CA ASN A 106 7.58 1.41 -25.53
C ASN A 106 7.16 -0.06 -25.36
N VAL A 107 5.97 -0.38 -25.85
CA VAL A 107 5.38 -1.73 -25.80
C VAL A 107 4.95 -2.17 -27.19
N LYS A 108 4.99 -3.47 -27.46
CA LYS A 108 4.45 -4.03 -28.71
C LYS A 108 2.95 -4.24 -28.58
N LYS A 109 2.16 -3.63 -29.45
CA LYS A 109 0.72 -3.87 -29.59
C LYS A 109 0.49 -4.83 -30.75
N TYR A 110 0.13 -6.05 -30.45
CA TYR A 110 -0.11 -7.09 -31.44
C TYR A 110 -1.50 -6.92 -32.07
N SER A 111 -1.53 -6.99 -33.41
CA SER A 111 -2.76 -6.98 -34.18
C SER A 111 -2.49 -7.55 -35.60
N ASP A 112 -3.52 -8.08 -36.25
CA ASP A 112 -3.40 -8.59 -37.63
C ASP A 112 -2.98 -7.51 -38.66
N LYS A 113 -3.13 -6.24 -38.31
CA LYS A 113 -2.78 -5.09 -39.13
C LYS A 113 -1.41 -4.48 -38.80
N GLY A 114 -0.65 -5.07 -37.85
CA GLY A 114 0.64 -4.56 -37.44
C GLY A 114 1.63 -4.46 -38.59
N SER A 115 2.43 -3.40 -38.60
CA SER A 115 3.43 -3.12 -39.64
C SER A 115 4.75 -3.89 -39.45
N LYS A 116 4.98 -4.43 -38.26
CA LYS A 116 6.17 -5.24 -37.92
C LYS A 116 5.74 -6.67 -37.54
N HIS A 117 6.72 -7.58 -37.55
CA HIS A 117 6.47 -8.99 -37.25
C HIS A 117 7.59 -9.56 -36.38
N ASP A 118 7.23 -10.42 -35.41
CA ASP A 118 8.13 -11.29 -34.65
C ASP A 118 7.52 -12.69 -34.47
N GLU A 119 8.09 -13.51 -33.58
CA GLU A 119 7.63 -14.88 -33.30
C GLU A 119 6.22 -14.97 -32.72
N PHE A 120 5.70 -13.87 -32.13
CA PHE A 120 4.36 -13.80 -31.55
C PHE A 120 3.32 -13.20 -32.50
N GLY A 121 3.72 -12.68 -33.67
CA GLY A 121 2.82 -12.15 -34.68
C GLY A 121 3.15 -10.74 -35.15
N LYS A 122 2.16 -10.11 -35.81
CA LYS A 122 2.31 -8.74 -36.30
C LYS A 122 2.04 -7.75 -35.16
N PHE A 123 2.82 -6.67 -35.09
CA PHE A 123 2.69 -5.64 -34.07
C PHE A 123 3.08 -4.24 -34.57
N ASP A 124 2.64 -3.25 -33.84
CA ASP A 124 3.16 -1.89 -33.89
C ASP A 124 3.71 -1.47 -32.53
N TRP A 125 4.69 -0.56 -32.52
CA TRP A 125 5.13 0.07 -31.29
C TRP A 125 4.11 1.11 -30.82
N ALA A 126 3.76 1.03 -29.55
CA ALA A 126 2.99 2.05 -28.84
C ALA A 126 3.79 2.53 -27.63
N THR A 127 3.54 3.77 -27.20
CA THR A 127 4.09 4.30 -25.96
C THR A 127 3.01 4.28 -24.89
N GLU A 128 3.30 3.68 -23.77
CA GLU A 128 2.44 3.65 -22.58
C GLU A 128 3.11 4.36 -21.42
N THR A 129 2.30 4.88 -20.51
CA THR A 129 2.76 5.40 -19.24
C THR A 129 3.14 4.25 -18.33
N ALA A 130 4.34 4.27 -17.77
CA ALA A 130 4.81 3.32 -16.79
C ALA A 130 5.42 4.04 -15.58
N TYR A 131 5.58 3.30 -14.48
CA TYR A 131 6.15 3.83 -13.25
C TYR A 131 7.49 3.13 -12.95
N LYS A 132 8.43 3.88 -12.39
CA LYS A 132 9.66 3.34 -11.82
C LYS A 132 9.96 4.00 -10.47
N THR A 133 10.73 3.31 -9.64
CA THR A 133 11.19 3.87 -8.37
C THR A 133 12.23 4.96 -8.63
N LYS A 134 12.06 6.11 -7.97
CA LYS A 134 13.05 7.20 -7.96
C LYS A 134 14.36 6.74 -7.33
N GLU A 135 15.45 7.42 -7.67
CA GLU A 135 16.74 7.21 -7.00
C GLU A 135 16.62 7.47 -5.49
N ALA A 136 17.49 6.85 -4.70
CA ALA A 136 17.46 6.97 -3.24
C ALA A 136 17.62 8.41 -2.74
N THR A 137 18.30 9.28 -3.50
CA THR A 137 18.45 10.71 -3.22
C THR A 137 17.16 11.51 -3.37
N ASP A 138 16.20 11.01 -4.13
CA ASP A 138 14.99 11.73 -4.55
C ASP A 138 13.71 11.20 -3.88
N ARG A 139 13.87 10.30 -2.91
CA ARG A 139 12.78 9.71 -2.12
C ARG A 139 13.14 9.59 -0.65
N PHE A 140 12.15 9.37 0.19
CA PHE A 140 12.39 9.11 1.62
C PHE A 140 13.09 7.76 1.80
N VAL A 141 14.17 7.73 2.59
CA VAL A 141 14.91 6.52 2.97
C VAL A 141 15.34 6.65 4.43
N TYR A 142 14.81 5.78 5.27
CA TYR A 142 15.16 5.68 6.69
C TYR A 142 15.61 4.24 7.03
N GLY A 143 14.91 3.26 6.50
CA GLY A 143 15.17 1.84 6.68
C GLY A 143 14.59 1.03 5.53
N HIS A 144 14.18 -0.21 5.79
CA HIS A 144 13.42 -0.97 4.81
C HIS A 144 11.98 -0.43 4.71
N HIS A 145 11.23 -0.94 3.73
CA HIS A 145 9.90 -0.46 3.36
C HIS A 145 8.93 -0.27 4.55
N GLY A 146 8.74 -1.31 5.38
CA GLY A 146 7.86 -1.23 6.55
C GLY A 146 8.36 -0.25 7.62
N GLN A 147 9.68 -0.15 7.83
CA GLN A 147 10.26 0.83 8.76
C GLN A 147 10.04 2.27 8.29
N ASN A 148 10.14 2.52 6.98
CA ASN A 148 9.84 3.83 6.41
C ASN A 148 8.38 4.22 6.64
N SER A 149 7.45 3.28 6.40
CA SER A 149 6.02 3.49 6.62
C SER A 149 5.69 3.73 8.09
N GLU A 150 6.28 2.95 8.98
CA GLU A 150 6.14 3.11 10.43
C GLU A 150 6.64 4.49 10.87
N TYR A 151 7.84 4.90 10.47
CA TYR A 151 8.42 6.19 10.83
C TYR A 151 7.55 7.37 10.35
N ILE A 152 7.09 7.33 9.08
CA ILE A 152 6.22 8.38 8.54
C ILE A 152 4.92 8.46 9.35
N THR A 153 4.29 7.33 9.63
CA THR A 153 3.04 7.27 10.38
C THR A 153 3.24 7.78 11.81
N ASN A 154 4.27 7.31 12.51
CA ASN A 154 4.56 7.65 13.90
C ASN A 154 4.94 9.14 14.09
N THR A 155 5.34 9.83 13.01
CA THR A 155 5.56 11.29 13.01
C THR A 155 4.26 12.06 13.25
N TYR A 156 3.11 11.53 12.84
CA TYR A 156 1.80 12.18 12.95
C TYR A 156 0.86 11.50 13.95
N ILE A 157 0.97 10.19 14.10
CA ILE A 157 0.09 9.37 14.94
C ILE A 157 0.97 8.52 15.86
N PRO A 158 1.03 8.80 17.17
CA PRO A 158 1.76 7.96 18.11
C PRO A 158 1.29 6.51 18.03
N LEU A 159 2.18 5.59 17.63
CA LEU A 159 1.85 4.19 17.45
C LEU A 159 2.02 3.39 18.75
N ALA A 160 1.09 2.49 19.04
CA ALA A 160 1.31 1.44 20.03
C ALA A 160 2.31 0.43 19.49
N LEU A 161 2.98 -0.32 20.38
CA LEU A 161 4.00 -1.31 19.98
C LEU A 161 3.46 -2.32 18.95
N GLU A 162 2.25 -2.81 19.15
CA GLU A 162 1.64 -3.81 18.25
C GLU A 162 1.37 -3.24 16.85
N GLU A 163 0.94 -1.97 16.76
CA GLU A 163 0.73 -1.24 15.50
C GLU A 163 2.05 -1.01 14.77
N SER A 164 3.07 -0.54 15.49
CA SER A 164 4.42 -0.33 14.97
C SER A 164 5.00 -1.64 14.42
N VAL A 165 4.87 -2.75 15.18
CA VAL A 165 5.32 -4.07 14.74
C VAL A 165 4.53 -4.54 13.52
N ALA A 166 3.21 -4.35 13.49
CA ALA A 166 2.38 -4.75 12.36
C ALA A 166 2.76 -3.99 11.08
N ILE A 167 2.87 -2.66 11.13
CA ILE A 167 3.27 -1.85 9.98
C ILE A 167 4.69 -2.19 9.52
N THR A 168 5.64 -2.31 10.45
CA THR A 168 7.04 -2.62 10.11
C THR A 168 7.17 -3.96 9.37
N ASN A 169 6.35 -4.94 9.70
CA ASN A 169 6.49 -6.31 9.22
C ASN A 169 5.36 -6.78 8.29
N HIS A 170 4.54 -5.87 7.77
CA HIS A 170 3.38 -6.23 6.94
C HIS A 170 3.75 -7.01 5.68
N SER A 171 4.91 -6.73 5.06
CA SER A 171 5.40 -7.44 3.88
C SER A 171 5.98 -8.84 4.19
N GLY A 172 5.98 -9.27 5.44
CA GLY A 172 6.60 -10.53 5.85
C GLY A 172 8.13 -10.45 5.93
N GLY A 173 8.78 -11.61 5.97
CA GLY A 173 10.24 -11.72 6.05
C GLY A 173 10.98 -11.57 4.72
N ASP A 174 10.29 -11.14 3.66
CA ASP A 174 10.87 -10.95 2.33
C ASP A 174 11.55 -9.58 2.22
N ASP A 175 12.63 -9.43 2.96
CA ASP A 175 13.62 -8.40 2.68
C ASP A 175 14.54 -8.92 1.56
N GLN A 176 14.48 -8.29 0.40
CA GLN A 176 15.32 -8.65 -0.76
C GLN A 176 16.83 -8.67 -0.45
N TYR A 177 17.25 -8.08 0.66
CA TYR A 177 18.64 -8.07 1.11
C TYR A 177 18.95 -9.16 2.14
N LYS A 178 18.02 -9.53 3.00
CA LYS A 178 18.23 -10.53 4.05
C LYS A 178 16.89 -11.03 4.60
N PRO A 179 16.35 -12.14 4.07
CA PRO A 179 15.17 -12.79 4.64
C PRO A 179 15.41 -13.10 6.12
N TYR A 180 14.40 -12.87 6.96
CA TYR A 180 14.47 -13.18 8.39
C TYR A 180 13.26 -13.98 8.85
N ASP A 181 13.43 -14.72 9.96
CA ASP A 181 12.37 -15.54 10.52
C ASP A 181 11.29 -14.70 11.18
N MET A 182 10.09 -14.72 10.62
CA MET A 182 8.91 -14.01 11.12
C MET A 182 8.22 -14.73 12.27
N THR A 183 8.57 -15.99 12.54
CA THR A 183 7.88 -16.82 13.54
C THR A 183 7.78 -16.18 14.93
N PRO A 184 8.83 -15.56 15.49
CA PRO A 184 8.73 -14.91 16.81
C PRO A 184 7.76 -13.73 16.83
N ILE A 185 7.70 -12.96 15.70
CA ILE A 185 6.81 -11.80 15.56
C ILE A 185 5.37 -12.26 15.44
N PHE A 186 5.09 -13.16 14.52
CA PHE A 186 3.74 -13.65 14.25
C PHE A 186 3.13 -14.42 15.42
N ASN A 187 3.95 -15.16 16.19
CA ASN A 187 3.48 -15.81 17.41
C ASN A 187 3.09 -14.83 18.51
N ARG A 188 3.67 -13.63 18.53
CA ARG A 188 3.45 -12.66 19.60
C ARG A 188 2.44 -11.57 19.25
N TYR A 189 2.34 -11.19 17.97
CA TYR A 189 1.57 -10.05 17.51
C TYR A 189 0.52 -10.47 16.46
N PRO A 190 -0.69 -10.90 16.90
CA PRO A 190 -1.73 -11.33 15.97
C PRO A 190 -2.15 -10.26 14.95
N LEU A 191 -2.09 -8.95 15.31
CA LEU A 191 -2.37 -7.87 14.38
C LEU A 191 -1.39 -7.85 13.19
N ALA A 192 -0.12 -8.19 13.43
CA ALA A 192 0.87 -8.27 12.35
C ALA A 192 0.54 -9.43 11.37
N VAL A 193 0.07 -10.56 11.89
CA VAL A 193 -0.41 -11.68 11.04
C VAL A 193 -1.61 -11.23 10.19
N LEU A 194 -2.61 -10.63 10.82
CA LEU A 194 -3.85 -10.24 10.14
C LEU A 194 -3.60 -9.15 9.09
N LEU A 195 -2.74 -8.18 9.38
CA LEU A 195 -2.36 -7.15 8.41
C LEU A 195 -1.60 -7.75 7.23
N HIS A 196 -0.61 -8.62 7.47
CA HIS A 196 0.11 -9.33 6.42
C HIS A 196 -0.83 -10.15 5.53
N MET A 197 -1.77 -10.88 6.13
CA MET A 197 -2.78 -11.66 5.39
C MET A 197 -3.72 -10.74 4.59
N ALA A 198 -4.14 -9.61 5.16
CA ALA A 198 -5.01 -8.66 4.48
C ALA A 198 -4.32 -8.03 3.26
N ASP A 199 -3.07 -7.62 3.39
CA ASP A 199 -2.25 -7.11 2.30
C ASP A 199 -2.05 -8.19 1.21
N PHE A 200 -1.67 -9.41 1.60
CA PHE A 200 -1.48 -10.53 0.67
C PHE A 200 -2.75 -10.87 -0.11
N ILE A 201 -3.91 -10.94 0.55
CA ILE A 201 -5.21 -11.19 -0.09
C ILE A 201 -5.57 -10.05 -1.03
N SER A 202 -5.38 -8.79 -0.62
CA SER A 202 -5.64 -7.63 -1.47
C SER A 202 -4.78 -7.67 -2.73
N THR A 203 -3.49 -7.86 -2.58
CA THR A 203 -2.51 -7.88 -3.69
C THR A 203 -2.77 -9.02 -4.68
N PHE A 204 -2.93 -10.25 -4.21
CA PHE A 204 -2.91 -11.44 -5.08
C PHE A 204 -4.29 -11.98 -5.45
N ILE A 205 -5.36 -11.56 -4.80
CA ILE A 205 -6.72 -12.04 -5.06
C ILE A 205 -7.62 -10.92 -5.58
N LEU A 206 -7.63 -9.75 -4.92
CA LEU A 206 -8.57 -8.68 -5.30
C LEU A 206 -8.05 -7.79 -6.44
N GLU A 207 -6.75 -7.56 -6.49
CA GLU A 207 -6.12 -6.56 -7.36
C GLU A 207 -5.38 -7.18 -8.55
N ASN A 208 -5.52 -8.49 -8.73
CA ASN A 208 -4.84 -9.26 -9.77
C ASN A 208 -5.74 -9.40 -11.02
N GLU A 209 -6.15 -8.25 -11.61
CA GLU A 209 -6.87 -8.19 -12.89
C GLU A 209 -6.01 -7.63 -14.01
#